data_9395ce59e98623aecd461dbc8fa4f865
#
_entry.id   9395ce59e98623aecd461dbc8fa4f865
#
_cell.length_a   1.000
_cell.length_b   1.000
_cell.length_c   1.000
_cell.angle_alpha   90.00
_cell.angle_beta   90.00
_cell.angle_gamma   90.00
#
_symmetry.space_group_name_H-M   'P 1'
#
loop_
_entity.id
_entity.type
_entity.pdbx_description
1 polymer ?
#
loop_
_entity_poly.entity_id
_entity_poly.type
_entity_poly.pdbx_seq_one_letter_code
_entity_poly.pdbx_strand_id
1 'polypeptide(L)'
;MSPLLAVDLLARTWDSLDPLLAELSEDEWKTPTDCPGWSVQDNVSHLIDYESRALGRPGPDHQVGDLPHLKNPMGSSNEIGVDWRRQFSGADVLAEFRDVMAARREQLESLTAEDLAQEVQTPIGPGTLADMLQLRLMDTWSHEQDIRRAVGRPGHASGPAADGAVAYFTKMLPYVVGKKAGAPDGATVVFEVDDRVIPIEVSGGRARTAELAPETATVRVGMDTATFAALVNGRTTSLDGVTLDGDTDLGQRVATNMGVMP
;
A
#
# COMPACT_ATOMS: atom_id res chain seq x y z
N MET A 1 12.01 -6.11 -9.79
CA MET A 1 11.63 -4.91 -10.58
C MET A 1 12.89 -4.12 -10.87
N SER A 2 13.06 -3.59 -12.09
CA SER A 2 14.16 -2.64 -12.35
C SER A 2 13.97 -1.38 -11.49
N PRO A 3 15.03 -0.81 -10.88
CA PRO A 3 14.92 0.41 -10.08
C PRO A 3 14.28 1.60 -10.81
N LEU A 4 14.65 1.82 -12.09
CA LEU A 4 14.05 2.85 -12.92
C LEU A 4 12.55 2.61 -13.19
N LEU A 5 12.12 1.35 -13.22
CA LEU A 5 10.71 1.01 -13.36
C LEU A 5 9.90 1.47 -12.14
N ALA A 6 10.45 1.39 -10.91
CA ALA A 6 9.73 1.87 -9.71
C ALA A 6 9.46 3.39 -9.78
N VAL A 7 10.40 4.17 -10.33
CA VAL A 7 10.20 5.61 -10.58
C VAL A 7 9.04 5.87 -11.53
N ASP A 8 9.03 5.20 -12.69
CA ASP A 8 7.97 5.35 -13.70
C ASP A 8 6.59 4.94 -13.14
N LEU A 9 6.52 3.84 -12.41
CA LEU A 9 5.28 3.34 -11.85
C LEU A 9 4.72 4.25 -10.74
N LEU A 10 5.58 4.81 -9.89
CA LEU A 10 5.17 5.79 -8.89
C LEU A 10 4.57 7.04 -9.56
N ALA A 11 5.23 7.56 -10.59
CA ALA A 11 4.73 8.69 -11.35
C ALA A 11 3.36 8.39 -12.01
N ARG A 12 3.17 7.19 -12.57
CA ARG A 12 1.88 6.75 -13.13
C ARG A 12 0.77 6.68 -12.08
N THR A 13 1.10 6.38 -10.83
CA THR A 13 0.11 6.39 -9.75
C THR A 13 -0.36 7.81 -9.45
N TRP A 14 0.52 8.79 -9.49
CA TRP A 14 0.14 10.22 -9.39
C TRP A 14 -0.71 10.66 -10.59
N ASP A 15 -0.36 10.21 -11.81
CA ASP A 15 -1.15 10.50 -13.03
C ASP A 15 -2.56 9.88 -12.99
N SER A 16 -2.73 8.77 -12.27
CA SER A 16 -4.02 8.15 -12.02
C SER A 16 -4.85 8.88 -10.96
N LEU A 17 -4.17 9.41 -9.93
CA LEU A 17 -4.81 10.16 -8.86
C LEU A 17 -5.29 11.55 -9.30
N ASP A 18 -4.50 12.32 -10.04
CA ASP A 18 -4.80 13.72 -10.37
C ASP A 18 -6.20 13.92 -10.99
N PRO A 19 -6.60 13.20 -12.06
CA PRO A 19 -7.93 13.37 -12.64
C PRO A 19 -9.04 12.90 -11.67
N LEU A 20 -8.81 11.86 -10.87
CA LEU A 20 -9.77 11.42 -9.86
C LEU A 20 -10.02 12.55 -8.85
N LEU A 21 -8.95 13.13 -8.29
CA LEU A 21 -9.02 14.18 -7.28
C LEU A 21 -9.63 15.49 -7.84
N ALA A 22 -9.40 15.79 -9.12
CA ALA A 22 -9.92 16.99 -9.78
C ALA A 22 -11.45 16.98 -9.95
N GLU A 23 -12.05 15.80 -9.94
CA GLU A 23 -13.51 15.62 -10.09
C GLU A 23 -14.25 15.59 -8.74
N LEU A 24 -13.54 15.58 -7.61
CA LEU A 24 -14.16 15.46 -6.29
C LEU A 24 -14.80 16.78 -5.86
N SER A 25 -16.01 16.70 -5.36
CA SER A 25 -16.66 17.77 -4.60
C SER A 25 -15.99 17.94 -3.23
N GLU A 26 -16.19 19.09 -2.58
CA GLU A 26 -15.63 19.34 -1.23
C GLU A 26 -16.14 18.31 -0.20
N ASP A 27 -17.37 17.84 -0.33
CA ASP A 27 -17.93 16.80 0.54
C ASP A 27 -17.22 15.46 0.32
N GLU A 28 -16.91 15.10 -0.94
CA GLU A 28 -16.17 13.87 -1.25
C GLU A 28 -14.73 13.93 -0.71
N TRP A 29 -14.08 15.10 -0.72
CA TRP A 29 -12.77 15.28 -0.08
C TRP A 29 -12.79 14.97 1.42
N LYS A 30 -13.92 15.22 2.11
CA LYS A 30 -14.10 14.98 3.54
C LYS A 30 -14.68 13.59 3.85
N THR A 31 -14.97 12.78 2.84
CA THR A 31 -15.49 11.42 3.04
C THR A 31 -14.47 10.57 3.80
N PRO A 32 -14.87 9.91 4.91
CA PRO A 32 -14.01 8.97 5.61
C PRO A 32 -13.60 7.81 4.71
N THR A 33 -12.36 7.34 4.86
CA THR A 33 -11.86 6.13 4.18
C THR A 33 -11.75 4.96 5.15
N ASP A 34 -11.43 3.78 4.63
CA ASP A 34 -11.13 2.60 5.45
C ASP A 34 -9.77 2.74 6.20
N CYS A 35 -8.94 3.73 5.84
CA CYS A 35 -7.75 4.05 6.61
C CYS A 35 -8.17 4.70 7.94
N PRO A 36 -7.90 4.07 9.11
CA PRO A 36 -8.46 4.52 10.38
C PRO A 36 -8.18 5.99 10.70
N GLY A 37 -9.23 6.78 10.91
CA GLY A 37 -9.14 8.20 11.28
C GLY A 37 -8.86 9.14 10.12
N TRP A 38 -8.75 8.65 8.88
CA TRP A 38 -8.41 9.44 7.70
C TRP A 38 -9.55 9.54 6.70
N SER A 39 -9.79 10.76 6.22
CA SER A 39 -10.64 11.08 5.08
C SER A 39 -9.86 10.93 3.75
N VAL A 40 -10.54 11.15 2.63
CA VAL A 40 -9.89 11.27 1.31
C VAL A 40 -8.80 12.34 1.34
N GLN A 41 -9.10 13.52 1.89
CA GLN A 41 -8.14 14.62 2.04
C GLN A 41 -6.93 14.20 2.86
N ASP A 42 -7.13 13.45 3.94
CA ASP A 42 -6.05 13.02 4.83
C ASP A 42 -5.10 12.06 4.10
N ASN A 43 -5.63 11.14 3.29
CA ASN A 43 -4.81 10.27 2.45
C ASN A 43 -3.95 11.07 1.45
N VAL A 44 -4.53 12.05 0.76
CA VAL A 44 -3.77 12.92 -0.16
C VAL A 44 -2.74 13.75 0.59
N SER A 45 -3.10 14.28 1.75
CA SER A 45 -2.21 15.06 2.62
C SER A 45 -0.98 14.26 3.08
N HIS A 46 -1.17 12.96 3.39
CA HIS A 46 -0.08 12.05 3.69
C HIS A 46 0.88 11.89 2.51
N LEU A 47 0.36 11.69 1.29
CA LEU A 47 1.18 11.59 0.09
C LEU A 47 1.99 12.86 -0.17
N ILE A 48 1.35 14.03 -0.04
CA ILE A 48 2.01 15.34 -0.17
C ILE A 48 3.14 15.47 0.85
N ASP A 49 2.85 15.21 2.12
CA ASP A 49 3.80 15.41 3.21
C ASP A 49 5.06 14.55 3.04
N TYR A 50 4.88 13.28 2.62
CA TYR A 50 6.00 12.38 2.39
C TYR A 50 6.88 12.85 1.23
N GLU A 51 6.30 13.17 0.08
CA GLU A 51 7.06 13.60 -1.09
C GLU A 51 7.67 15.01 -0.90
N SER A 52 7.02 15.90 -0.13
CA SER A 52 7.59 17.19 0.30
C SER A 52 8.86 16.99 1.13
N ARG A 53 8.81 16.09 2.11
CA ARG A 53 10.00 15.76 2.93
C ARG A 53 11.12 15.14 2.09
N ALA A 54 10.78 14.30 1.12
CA ALA A 54 11.76 13.71 0.20
C ALA A 54 12.44 14.77 -0.72
N LEU A 55 11.76 15.88 -0.99
CA LEU A 55 12.31 17.07 -1.64
C LEU A 55 13.16 17.94 -0.70
N GLY A 56 13.26 17.62 0.59
CA GLY A 56 13.94 18.43 1.60
C GLY A 56 13.15 19.67 2.03
N ARG A 57 11.86 19.76 1.70
CA ARG A 57 11.00 20.86 2.16
C ARG A 57 10.73 20.71 3.66
N PRO A 58 10.71 21.80 4.45
CA PRO A 58 10.39 21.73 5.87
C PRO A 58 8.92 21.32 6.06
N GLY A 59 8.66 20.46 7.06
CA GLY A 59 7.30 20.18 7.49
C GLY A 59 6.64 21.38 8.17
N PRO A 60 5.31 21.33 8.39
CA PRO A 60 4.60 22.38 9.11
C PRO A 60 5.02 22.44 10.59
N ASP A 61 5.08 23.65 11.17
CA ASP A 61 5.18 23.84 12.61
C ASP A 61 3.80 23.61 13.24
N HIS A 62 3.48 22.34 13.47
CA HIS A 62 2.19 21.87 13.94
C HIS A 62 2.35 20.75 14.96
N GLN A 63 1.46 20.74 15.96
CA GLN A 63 1.43 19.71 16.99
C GLN A 63 0.07 19.00 16.96
N VAL A 64 0.13 17.69 17.03
CA VAL A 64 -1.04 16.82 17.08
C VAL A 64 -1.23 16.29 18.49
N GLY A 65 -2.46 16.29 18.98
CA GLY A 65 -2.82 15.67 20.25
C GLY A 65 -2.89 14.15 20.17
N ASP A 66 -3.24 13.52 21.28
CA ASP A 66 -3.49 12.07 21.33
C ASP A 66 -4.76 11.73 20.54
N LEU A 67 -4.61 10.93 19.49
CA LEU A 67 -5.71 10.45 18.65
C LEU A 67 -5.83 8.93 18.74
N PRO A 68 -7.05 8.37 18.81
CA PRO A 68 -7.26 6.93 19.02
C PRO A 68 -6.66 6.02 17.94
N HIS A 69 -6.51 6.51 16.73
CA HIS A 69 -5.95 5.75 15.60
C HIS A 69 -4.42 5.74 15.58
N LEU A 70 -3.75 6.61 16.32
CA LEU A 70 -2.27 6.65 16.39
C LEU A 70 -1.75 5.55 17.29
N LYS A 71 -1.15 4.52 16.71
CA LYS A 71 -0.68 3.32 17.43
C LYS A 71 0.83 3.21 17.56
N ASN A 72 1.57 4.04 16.82
CA ASN A 72 3.03 3.96 16.76
C ASN A 72 3.64 5.32 16.40
N PRO A 73 4.97 5.52 16.61
CA PRO A 73 5.63 6.80 16.33
C PRO A 73 5.56 7.24 14.85
N MET A 74 5.51 6.29 13.92
CA MET A 74 5.39 6.59 12.48
C MET A 74 4.02 7.21 12.18
N GLY A 75 2.94 6.62 12.70
CA GLY A 75 1.59 7.17 12.58
C GLY A 75 1.52 8.59 13.15
N SER A 76 2.11 8.83 14.34
CA SER A 76 2.16 10.16 14.96
C SER A 76 2.94 11.16 14.10
N SER A 77 4.05 10.75 13.49
CA SER A 77 4.82 11.61 12.58
C SER A 77 4.08 11.96 11.30
N ASN A 78 3.35 10.98 10.73
CA ASN A 78 2.56 11.21 9.52
C ASN A 78 1.37 12.14 9.78
N GLU A 79 0.75 12.01 10.96
CA GLU A 79 -0.41 12.81 11.34
C GLU A 79 -0.13 14.32 11.40
N ILE A 80 1.11 14.75 11.66
CA ILE A 80 1.47 16.17 11.73
C ILE A 80 1.11 16.90 10.42
N GLY A 81 1.57 16.39 9.31
CA GLY A 81 1.29 16.97 8.01
C GLY A 81 -0.16 16.77 7.55
N VAL A 82 -0.78 15.67 7.98
CA VAL A 82 -2.19 15.35 7.69
C VAL A 82 -3.11 16.31 8.43
N ASP A 83 -2.99 16.40 9.75
CA ASP A 83 -3.86 17.23 10.59
C ASP A 83 -3.72 18.72 10.25
N TRP A 84 -2.50 19.16 9.93
CA TRP A 84 -2.27 20.54 9.49
C TRP A 84 -3.04 20.89 8.22
N ARG A 85 -3.20 19.95 7.27
CA ARG A 85 -3.92 20.20 6.01
C ARG A 85 -5.43 20.11 6.13
N ARG A 86 -5.99 19.64 7.24
CA ARG A 86 -7.45 19.57 7.46
C ARG A 86 -8.15 20.93 7.42
N GLN A 87 -7.40 22.02 7.69
CA GLN A 87 -7.91 23.40 7.63
C GLN A 87 -8.11 23.92 6.20
N PHE A 88 -7.53 23.27 5.17
CA PHE A 88 -7.59 23.71 3.78
C PHE A 88 -8.78 23.10 3.03
N SER A 89 -9.15 23.73 1.92
CA SER A 89 -10.11 23.16 0.98
C SER A 89 -9.49 22.03 0.18
N GLY A 90 -10.33 21.12 -0.38
CA GLY A 90 -9.87 20.09 -1.30
C GLY A 90 -9.15 20.67 -2.50
N ALA A 91 -9.60 21.84 -3.00
CA ALA A 91 -8.95 22.53 -4.11
C ALA A 91 -7.52 23.01 -3.77
N ASP A 92 -7.30 23.52 -2.55
CA ASP A 92 -5.97 23.94 -2.10
C ASP A 92 -5.03 22.74 -1.95
N VAL A 93 -5.54 21.63 -1.39
CA VAL A 93 -4.77 20.38 -1.23
C VAL A 93 -4.43 19.79 -2.60
N LEU A 94 -5.34 19.83 -3.59
CA LEU A 94 -5.05 19.40 -4.96
C LEU A 94 -3.98 20.26 -5.62
N ALA A 95 -4.02 21.58 -5.41
CA ALA A 95 -3.00 22.48 -5.95
C ALA A 95 -1.61 22.17 -5.37
N GLU A 96 -1.53 21.93 -4.05
CA GLU A 96 -0.28 21.52 -3.39
C GLU A 96 0.19 20.13 -3.88
N PHE A 97 -0.73 19.16 -4.02
CA PHE A 97 -0.43 17.84 -4.58
C PHE A 97 0.26 17.97 -5.94
N ARG A 98 -0.30 18.76 -6.85
CA ARG A 98 0.25 18.97 -8.19
C ARG A 98 1.64 19.60 -8.15
N ASP A 99 1.85 20.63 -7.33
CA ASP A 99 3.16 21.28 -7.17
C ASP A 99 4.22 20.30 -6.65
N VAL A 100 3.89 19.56 -5.59
CA VAL A 100 4.83 18.63 -4.96
C VAL A 100 5.15 17.48 -5.90
N MET A 101 4.14 16.86 -6.56
CA MET A 101 4.36 15.73 -7.44
C MET A 101 5.11 16.11 -8.71
N ALA A 102 4.91 17.34 -9.24
CA ALA A 102 5.68 17.85 -10.36
C ALA A 102 7.17 18.00 -9.99
N ALA A 103 7.46 18.65 -8.87
CA ALA A 103 8.84 18.83 -8.40
C ALA A 103 9.51 17.48 -8.07
N ARG A 104 8.75 16.56 -7.47
CA ARG A 104 9.27 15.22 -7.15
C ARG A 104 9.55 14.39 -8.38
N ARG A 105 8.70 14.47 -9.40
CA ARG A 105 8.91 13.84 -10.71
C ARG A 105 10.23 14.32 -11.34
N GLU A 106 10.46 15.63 -11.42
CA GLU A 106 11.68 16.19 -11.96
C GLU A 106 12.92 15.67 -11.21
N GLN A 107 12.88 15.61 -9.89
CA GLN A 107 13.95 15.06 -9.07
C GLN A 107 14.18 13.57 -9.38
N LEU A 108 13.13 12.76 -9.46
CA LEU A 108 13.23 11.32 -9.71
C LEU A 108 13.74 10.98 -11.11
N GLU A 109 13.36 11.78 -12.11
CA GLU A 109 13.83 11.62 -13.50
C GLU A 109 15.33 11.92 -13.64
N SER A 110 15.91 12.69 -12.72
CA SER A 110 17.34 12.98 -12.70
C SER A 110 18.20 11.88 -12.07
N LEU A 111 17.59 10.87 -11.41
CA LEU A 111 18.32 9.82 -10.70
C LEU A 111 18.99 8.84 -11.65
N THR A 112 20.24 8.52 -11.32
CA THR A 112 21.02 7.49 -12.01
C THR A 112 20.83 6.11 -11.33
N ALA A 113 21.32 5.06 -12.00
CA ALA A 113 21.34 3.73 -11.39
C ALA A 113 22.22 3.67 -10.12
N GLU A 114 23.28 4.51 -10.05
CA GLU A 114 24.16 4.62 -8.88
C GLU A 114 23.42 5.27 -7.71
N ASP A 115 22.64 6.34 -7.95
CA ASP A 115 21.80 6.98 -6.94
C ASP A 115 20.78 6.00 -6.37
N LEU A 116 20.13 5.21 -7.22
CA LEU A 116 19.13 4.21 -6.81
C LEU A 116 19.73 3.06 -6.00
N ALA A 117 21.02 2.80 -6.12
CA ALA A 117 21.74 1.79 -5.33
C ALA A 117 22.25 2.32 -3.97
N GLN A 118 22.16 3.61 -3.70
CA GLN A 118 22.61 4.19 -2.42
C GLN A 118 21.84 3.61 -1.24
N GLU A 119 22.57 3.29 -0.18
CA GLU A 119 21.98 2.83 1.08
C GLU A 119 21.21 3.98 1.77
N VAL A 120 19.99 3.69 2.17
CA VAL A 120 19.11 4.61 2.88
C VAL A 120 18.39 3.90 4.03
N GLN A 121 17.97 4.67 5.03
CA GLN A 121 17.08 4.14 6.06
C GLN A 121 15.64 4.16 5.53
N THR A 122 15.04 2.96 5.40
CA THR A 122 13.62 2.83 5.05
C THR A 122 12.77 2.64 6.31
N PRO A 123 11.45 2.80 6.26
CA PRO A 123 10.54 2.53 7.37
C PRO A 123 10.64 1.10 7.93
N ILE A 124 11.11 0.15 7.14
CA ILE A 124 11.25 -1.27 7.53
C ILE A 124 12.69 -1.70 7.82
N GLY A 125 13.63 -0.75 7.87
CA GLY A 125 15.04 -0.98 8.15
C GLY A 125 15.98 -0.49 7.04
N PRO A 126 17.28 -0.81 7.12
CA PRO A 126 18.24 -0.45 6.07
C PRO A 126 17.85 -1.05 4.71
N GLY A 127 18.00 -0.30 3.66
CA GLY A 127 17.73 -0.70 2.27
C GLY A 127 18.35 0.28 1.29
N THR A 128 18.02 0.17 0.03
CA THR A 128 18.47 1.09 -1.03
C THR A 128 17.41 2.16 -1.32
N LEU A 129 17.79 3.23 -2.02
CA LEU A 129 16.81 4.20 -2.53
C LEU A 129 15.78 3.51 -3.45
N ALA A 130 16.21 2.51 -4.22
CA ALA A 130 15.28 1.70 -5.03
C ALA A 130 14.25 0.95 -4.17
N ASP A 131 14.65 0.38 -3.02
CA ASP A 131 13.72 -0.27 -2.08
C ASP A 131 12.73 0.75 -1.48
N MET A 132 13.22 1.95 -1.15
CA MET A 132 12.38 3.04 -0.69
C MET A 132 11.32 3.41 -1.75
N LEU A 133 11.71 3.53 -3.02
CA LEU A 133 10.77 3.88 -4.10
C LEU A 133 9.75 2.76 -4.38
N GLN A 134 10.14 1.48 -4.23
CA GLN A 134 9.17 0.38 -4.28
C GLN A 134 8.15 0.45 -3.15
N LEU A 135 8.60 0.79 -1.93
CA LEU A 135 7.73 1.02 -0.79
C LEU A 135 6.80 2.19 -1.07
N ARG A 136 7.31 3.30 -1.63
CA ARG A 136 6.49 4.46 -1.99
C ARG A 136 5.44 4.15 -3.06
N LEU A 137 5.79 3.35 -4.07
CA LEU A 137 4.83 2.89 -5.07
C LEU A 137 3.67 2.12 -4.40
N MET A 138 4.00 1.16 -3.56
CA MET A 138 3.02 0.34 -2.85
C MET A 138 2.12 1.21 -1.95
N ASP A 139 2.71 2.11 -1.19
CA ASP A 139 2.01 3.00 -0.26
C ASP A 139 1.08 3.99 -1.00
N THR A 140 1.59 4.65 -2.04
CA THR A 140 0.80 5.57 -2.87
C THR A 140 -0.38 4.85 -3.55
N TRP A 141 -0.13 3.67 -4.13
CA TRP A 141 -1.19 2.88 -4.74
C TRP A 141 -2.23 2.40 -3.71
N SER A 142 -1.80 2.02 -2.51
CA SER A 142 -2.72 1.62 -1.44
C SER A 142 -3.65 2.75 -1.03
N HIS A 143 -3.13 3.95 -0.85
CA HIS A 143 -3.94 5.13 -0.55
C HIS A 143 -4.83 5.56 -1.72
N GLU A 144 -4.38 5.37 -2.96
CA GLU A 144 -5.27 5.51 -4.12
C GLU A 144 -6.47 4.56 -4.03
N GLN A 145 -6.25 3.29 -3.68
CA GLN A 145 -7.34 2.32 -3.51
C GLN A 145 -8.26 2.68 -2.34
N ASP A 146 -7.72 3.22 -1.24
CA ASP A 146 -8.53 3.73 -0.12
C ASP A 146 -9.45 4.88 -0.58
N ILE A 147 -8.91 5.84 -1.34
CA ILE A 147 -9.66 6.96 -1.91
C ILE A 147 -10.75 6.45 -2.87
N ARG A 148 -10.39 5.59 -3.83
CA ARG A 148 -11.32 5.06 -4.82
C ARG A 148 -12.50 4.32 -4.19
N ARG A 149 -12.25 3.52 -3.15
CA ARG A 149 -13.33 2.85 -2.40
C ARG A 149 -14.23 3.85 -1.70
N ALA A 150 -13.67 4.83 -1.02
CA ALA A 150 -14.43 5.84 -0.27
C ALA A 150 -15.38 6.65 -1.16
N VAL A 151 -14.96 6.98 -2.38
CA VAL A 151 -15.78 7.77 -3.32
C VAL A 151 -16.56 6.91 -4.33
N GLY A 152 -16.51 5.58 -4.21
CA GLY A 152 -17.23 4.66 -5.10
C GLY A 152 -16.78 4.72 -6.59
N ARG A 153 -15.52 5.07 -6.84
CA ARG A 153 -14.93 5.19 -8.19
C ARG A 153 -13.83 4.17 -8.40
N PRO A 154 -14.13 2.87 -8.56
CA PRO A 154 -13.11 1.82 -8.72
C PRO A 154 -12.26 2.07 -9.96
N GLY A 155 -11.01 1.62 -9.92
CA GLY A 155 -10.07 1.73 -11.03
C GLY A 155 -8.63 1.49 -10.59
N HIS A 156 -7.71 1.42 -11.56
CA HIS A 156 -6.27 1.24 -11.37
C HIS A 156 -5.91 0.00 -10.48
N ALA A 157 -6.79 -1.02 -10.48
CA ALA A 157 -6.57 -2.30 -9.80
C ALA A 157 -5.82 -3.32 -10.68
N SER A 158 -5.45 -2.93 -11.89
CA SER A 158 -4.69 -3.74 -12.86
C SER A 158 -3.61 -2.91 -13.55
N GLY A 159 -2.70 -3.58 -14.23
CA GLY A 159 -1.59 -2.97 -14.95
C GLY A 159 -0.34 -2.79 -14.08
N PRO A 160 0.74 -2.21 -14.65
CA PRO A 160 2.07 -2.29 -14.06
C PRO A 160 2.22 -1.70 -12.65
N ALA A 161 1.49 -0.64 -12.30
CA ALA A 161 1.55 -0.05 -10.96
C ALA A 161 0.90 -0.96 -9.91
N ALA A 162 -0.31 -1.50 -10.21
CA ALA A 162 -0.97 -2.49 -9.37
C ALA A 162 -0.11 -3.76 -9.22
N ASP A 163 0.48 -4.24 -10.32
CA ASP A 163 1.40 -5.40 -10.30
C ASP A 163 2.61 -5.15 -9.40
N GLY A 164 3.18 -3.95 -9.47
CA GLY A 164 4.29 -3.54 -8.61
C GLY A 164 3.92 -3.50 -7.13
N ALA A 165 2.75 -2.97 -6.79
CA ALA A 165 2.25 -2.91 -5.42
C ALA A 165 1.93 -4.32 -4.88
N VAL A 166 1.22 -5.15 -5.65
CA VAL A 166 0.92 -6.54 -5.28
C VAL A 166 2.21 -7.34 -5.09
N ALA A 167 3.20 -7.20 -5.99
CA ALA A 167 4.49 -7.85 -5.87
C ALA A 167 5.25 -7.44 -4.59
N TYR A 168 5.08 -6.21 -4.13
CA TYR A 168 5.64 -5.79 -2.83
C TYR A 168 4.98 -6.54 -1.67
N PHE A 169 3.66 -6.60 -1.62
CA PHE A 169 2.92 -7.33 -0.59
C PHE A 169 3.19 -8.83 -0.60
N THR A 170 3.43 -9.41 -1.79
CA THR A 170 3.77 -10.83 -1.93
C THR A 170 4.96 -11.23 -1.06
N LYS A 171 5.94 -10.33 -0.85
CA LYS A 171 7.10 -10.57 0.02
C LYS A 171 6.71 -10.77 1.49
N MET A 172 5.54 -10.30 1.91
CA MET A 172 5.04 -10.38 3.30
C MET A 172 4.13 -11.59 3.53
N LEU A 173 3.58 -12.20 2.47
CA LEU A 173 2.66 -13.35 2.59
C LEU A 173 3.27 -14.57 3.31
N PRO A 174 4.57 -14.90 3.18
CA PRO A 174 5.17 -15.95 3.99
C PRO A 174 5.06 -15.69 5.50
N TYR A 175 5.19 -14.45 5.94
CA TYR A 175 4.99 -14.07 7.34
C TYR A 175 3.52 -14.26 7.77
N VAL A 176 2.58 -13.87 6.91
CA VAL A 176 1.15 -14.08 7.14
C VAL A 176 0.86 -15.57 7.31
N VAL A 177 1.26 -16.39 6.36
CA VAL A 177 1.00 -17.84 6.36
C VAL A 177 1.69 -18.56 7.52
N GLY A 178 2.99 -18.31 7.70
CA GLY A 178 3.79 -19.06 8.67
C GLY A 178 3.62 -18.59 10.11
N LYS A 179 3.55 -17.26 10.34
CA LYS A 179 3.56 -16.70 11.71
C LYS A 179 2.18 -16.26 12.17
N LYS A 180 1.43 -15.53 11.35
CA LYS A 180 0.12 -15.00 11.78
C LYS A 180 -0.96 -16.08 11.72
N ALA A 181 -1.02 -16.85 10.64
CA ALA A 181 -2.01 -17.92 10.48
C ALA A 181 -1.58 -19.27 11.11
N GLY A 182 -0.28 -19.46 11.36
CA GLY A 182 0.24 -20.68 11.97
C GLY A 182 0.04 -21.92 11.11
N ALA A 183 0.28 -21.80 9.80
CA ALA A 183 0.16 -22.94 8.89
C ALA A 183 1.15 -24.05 9.28
N PRO A 184 0.71 -25.34 9.32
CA PRO A 184 1.56 -26.45 9.72
C PRO A 184 2.67 -26.75 8.70
N ASP A 185 3.70 -27.45 9.13
CA ASP A 185 4.77 -27.94 8.26
C ASP A 185 4.20 -28.84 7.16
N GLY A 186 4.66 -28.69 5.94
CA GLY A 186 4.14 -29.38 4.76
C GLY A 186 2.91 -28.70 4.12
N ALA A 187 2.32 -27.67 4.76
CA ALA A 187 1.20 -26.97 4.16
C ALA A 187 1.63 -26.12 2.95
N THR A 188 0.70 -26.03 1.98
CA THR A 188 0.82 -25.15 0.82
C THR A 188 -0.43 -24.26 0.75
N VAL A 189 -0.22 -22.95 0.71
CA VAL A 189 -1.27 -21.94 0.55
C VAL A 189 -1.06 -21.26 -0.79
N VAL A 190 -2.07 -21.28 -1.66
CA VAL A 190 -2.01 -20.60 -2.95
C VAL A 190 -2.98 -19.44 -2.94
N PHE A 191 -2.46 -18.22 -3.05
CA PHE A 191 -3.29 -17.06 -3.28
C PHE A 191 -3.56 -16.91 -4.78
N GLU A 192 -4.82 -16.70 -5.13
CA GLU A 192 -5.28 -16.43 -6.49
C GLU A 192 -5.88 -15.02 -6.48
N VAL A 193 -5.12 -14.05 -6.99
CA VAL A 193 -5.49 -12.62 -6.98
C VAL A 193 -5.70 -12.17 -8.41
N ASP A 194 -6.93 -12.17 -8.87
CA ASP A 194 -7.30 -12.08 -10.30
C ASP A 194 -6.53 -13.14 -11.11
N ASP A 195 -5.66 -12.71 -12.04
CA ASP A 195 -4.83 -13.58 -12.88
C ASP A 195 -3.48 -13.98 -12.26
N ARG A 196 -3.18 -13.49 -11.03
CA ARG A 196 -1.92 -13.76 -10.34
C ARG A 196 -2.05 -14.95 -9.41
N VAL A 197 -1.11 -15.88 -9.52
CA VAL A 197 -1.02 -17.06 -8.65
C VAL A 197 0.23 -16.96 -7.80
N ILE A 198 0.06 -16.95 -6.48
CA ILE A 198 1.14 -16.73 -5.51
C ILE A 198 1.17 -17.93 -4.55
N PRO A 199 2.02 -18.93 -4.80
CA PRO A 199 2.16 -20.09 -3.94
C PRO A 199 3.10 -19.82 -2.76
N ILE A 200 2.66 -20.23 -1.57
CA ILE A 200 3.46 -20.20 -0.34
C ILE A 200 3.54 -21.64 0.20
N GLU A 201 4.73 -22.13 0.43
CA GLU A 201 4.99 -23.42 1.06
C GLU A 201 5.54 -23.27 2.47
N VAL A 202 5.20 -24.17 3.36
CA VAL A 202 5.76 -24.26 4.71
C VAL A 202 6.63 -25.52 4.80
N SER A 203 7.92 -25.31 5.00
CA SER A 203 8.90 -26.40 5.11
C SER A 203 9.94 -26.11 6.18
N GLY A 204 10.21 -27.09 7.05
CA GLY A 204 11.13 -26.96 8.16
C GLY A 204 10.71 -25.83 9.13
N GLY A 205 9.42 -25.64 9.34
CA GLY A 205 8.85 -24.61 10.20
C GLY A 205 8.97 -23.19 9.64
N ARG A 206 9.27 -23.01 8.35
CA ARG A 206 9.37 -21.70 7.68
C ARG A 206 8.50 -21.66 6.43
N ALA A 207 7.71 -20.59 6.31
CA ALA A 207 6.98 -20.29 5.10
C ALA A 207 7.86 -19.51 4.10
N ARG A 208 7.73 -19.83 2.80
CA ARG A 208 8.44 -19.18 1.69
C ARG A 208 7.56 -19.14 0.47
N THR A 209 7.77 -18.16 -0.39
CA THR A 209 7.16 -18.16 -1.73
C THR A 209 7.81 -19.29 -2.53
N ALA A 210 6.98 -20.15 -3.14
CA ALA A 210 7.42 -21.20 -4.06
C ALA A 210 7.46 -20.68 -5.50
N GLU A 211 8.24 -21.33 -6.37
CA GLU A 211 8.33 -20.94 -7.79
C GLU A 211 7.09 -21.35 -8.58
N LEU A 212 6.49 -22.48 -8.22
CA LEU A 212 5.34 -23.06 -8.92
C LEU A 212 4.24 -23.42 -7.93
N ALA A 213 3.01 -23.16 -8.31
CA ALA A 213 1.86 -23.63 -7.55
C ALA A 213 1.72 -25.16 -7.73
N PRO A 214 1.53 -25.94 -6.65
CA PRO A 214 1.27 -27.36 -6.76
C PRO A 214 -0.11 -27.62 -7.39
N GLU A 215 -0.28 -28.79 -8.03
CA GLU A 215 -1.59 -29.22 -8.53
C GLU A 215 -2.61 -29.32 -7.41
N THR A 216 -2.19 -29.85 -6.24
CA THR A 216 -3.01 -29.94 -5.03
C THR A 216 -2.39 -29.08 -3.93
N ALA A 217 -3.03 -27.97 -3.59
CA ALA A 217 -2.68 -27.14 -2.46
C ALA A 217 -3.44 -27.57 -1.20
N THR A 218 -2.87 -27.27 -0.01
CA THR A 218 -3.61 -27.45 1.24
C THR A 218 -4.85 -26.56 1.27
N VAL A 219 -4.69 -25.30 0.80
CA VAL A 219 -5.79 -24.35 0.58
C VAL A 219 -5.46 -23.38 -0.55
N ARG A 220 -6.48 -23.04 -1.33
CA ARG A 220 -6.48 -21.91 -2.27
C ARG A 220 -7.33 -20.80 -1.71
N VAL A 221 -6.82 -19.56 -1.78
CA VAL A 221 -7.47 -18.36 -1.27
C VAL A 221 -7.61 -17.40 -2.45
N GLY A 222 -8.80 -17.36 -3.04
CA GLY A 222 -9.09 -16.57 -4.25
C GLY A 222 -9.78 -15.25 -3.90
N MET A 223 -9.40 -14.17 -4.59
CA MET A 223 -10.02 -12.85 -4.44
C MET A 223 -9.60 -11.93 -5.60
N ASP A 224 -10.30 -10.82 -5.77
CA ASP A 224 -9.85 -9.77 -6.69
C ASP A 224 -8.76 -8.88 -6.05
N THR A 225 -8.09 -8.07 -6.87
CA THR A 225 -7.03 -7.17 -6.42
C THR A 225 -7.52 -6.11 -5.43
N ALA A 226 -8.77 -5.66 -5.52
CA ALA A 226 -9.33 -4.66 -4.60
C ALA A 226 -9.56 -5.26 -3.20
N THR A 227 -10.09 -6.47 -3.12
CA THR A 227 -10.23 -7.24 -1.87
C THR A 227 -8.87 -7.56 -1.26
N PHE A 228 -7.91 -8.00 -2.09
CA PHE A 228 -6.53 -8.23 -1.65
C PHE A 228 -5.92 -6.97 -1.03
N ALA A 229 -6.02 -5.83 -1.71
CA ALA A 229 -5.51 -4.55 -1.20
C ALA A 229 -6.14 -4.18 0.15
N ALA A 230 -7.46 -4.33 0.29
CA ALA A 230 -8.14 -4.04 1.55
C ALA A 230 -7.67 -4.94 2.70
N LEU A 231 -7.50 -6.23 2.45
CA LEU A 231 -7.04 -7.19 3.45
C LEU A 231 -5.58 -6.97 3.85
N VAL A 232 -4.65 -6.81 2.89
CA VAL A 232 -3.20 -6.66 3.22
C VAL A 232 -2.89 -5.34 3.90
N ASN A 233 -3.65 -4.30 3.60
CA ASN A 233 -3.54 -3.00 4.26
C ASN A 233 -4.30 -2.94 5.61
N GLY A 234 -4.95 -4.04 6.02
CA GLY A 234 -5.70 -4.08 7.29
C GLY A 234 -6.92 -3.18 7.31
N ARG A 235 -7.51 -2.85 6.15
CA ARG A 235 -8.71 -2.01 6.02
C ARG A 235 -9.99 -2.77 6.34
N THR A 236 -9.94 -4.07 6.22
CA THR A 236 -11.05 -4.97 6.56
C THR A 236 -10.53 -6.31 7.06
N THR A 237 -11.37 -7.02 7.82
CA THR A 237 -11.24 -8.44 8.14
C THR A 237 -12.42 -9.24 7.59
N SER A 238 -13.35 -8.58 6.88
CA SER A 238 -14.43 -9.28 6.16
C SER A 238 -13.84 -10.15 5.06
N LEU A 239 -14.41 -11.33 4.89
CA LEU A 239 -14.08 -12.26 3.82
C LEU A 239 -15.07 -12.19 2.66
N ASP A 240 -15.86 -11.12 2.57
CA ASP A 240 -16.71 -10.87 1.41
C ASP A 240 -15.83 -10.76 0.15
N GLY A 241 -16.19 -11.53 -0.89
CA GLY A 241 -15.37 -11.62 -2.11
C GLY A 241 -14.16 -12.57 -2.02
N VAL A 242 -13.95 -13.27 -0.89
CA VAL A 242 -12.91 -14.30 -0.75
C VAL A 242 -13.51 -15.68 -1.00
N THR A 243 -12.87 -16.47 -1.84
CA THR A 243 -13.18 -17.88 -2.06
C THR A 243 -12.12 -18.75 -1.42
N LEU A 244 -12.54 -19.87 -0.80
CA LEU A 244 -11.65 -20.83 -0.16
C LEU A 244 -11.91 -22.22 -0.74
N ASP A 245 -10.84 -22.91 -1.18
CA ASP A 245 -10.91 -24.28 -1.66
C ASP A 245 -9.82 -25.12 -0.95
N GLY A 246 -10.19 -26.29 -0.42
CA GLY A 246 -9.36 -27.15 0.41
C GLY A 246 -9.59 -26.97 1.90
N ASP A 247 -8.55 -26.80 2.72
CA ASP A 247 -8.64 -26.57 4.16
C ASP A 247 -9.17 -25.13 4.45
N THR A 248 -10.50 -25.03 4.55
CA THR A 248 -11.17 -23.73 4.76
C THR A 248 -10.85 -23.10 6.10
N ASP A 249 -10.56 -23.88 7.15
CA ASP A 249 -10.18 -23.34 8.46
C ASP A 249 -8.80 -22.65 8.39
N LEU A 250 -7.85 -23.25 7.70
CA LEU A 250 -6.56 -22.63 7.43
C LEU A 250 -6.75 -21.40 6.54
N GLY A 251 -7.56 -21.50 5.48
CA GLY A 251 -7.87 -20.41 4.57
C GLY A 251 -8.45 -19.17 5.30
N GLN A 252 -9.41 -19.39 6.19
CA GLN A 252 -9.98 -18.32 7.02
C GLN A 252 -8.93 -17.67 7.91
N ARG A 253 -8.10 -18.48 8.61
CA ARG A 253 -7.01 -17.94 9.43
C ARG A 253 -6.02 -17.13 8.61
N VAL A 254 -5.68 -17.59 7.41
CA VAL A 254 -4.80 -16.86 6.50
C VAL A 254 -5.42 -15.54 6.09
N ALA A 255 -6.63 -15.56 5.54
CA ALA A 255 -7.30 -14.38 4.99
C ALA A 255 -7.56 -13.30 6.07
N THR A 256 -8.06 -13.69 7.25
CA THR A 256 -8.32 -12.74 8.36
C THR A 256 -7.05 -12.15 8.98
N ASN A 257 -5.90 -12.77 8.76
CA ASN A 257 -4.60 -12.29 9.26
C ASN A 257 -3.73 -11.61 8.19
N MET A 258 -4.28 -11.28 7.02
CA MET A 258 -3.51 -10.68 5.93
C MET A 258 -2.98 -9.28 6.25
N GLY A 259 -3.62 -8.50 7.12
CA GLY A 259 -3.17 -7.13 7.43
C GLY A 259 -1.71 -7.08 7.88
N VAL A 260 -0.83 -6.51 7.07
CA VAL A 260 0.63 -6.42 7.32
C VAL A 260 1.13 -4.98 7.44
N MET A 261 0.28 -4.01 7.15
CA MET A 261 0.60 -2.60 7.35
C MET A 261 0.27 -2.18 8.80
N PRO A 262 1.05 -1.25 9.38
CA PRO A 262 0.90 -0.79 10.75
C PRO A 262 -0.37 0.04 10.99
#